data_30488d09610b3dac672a303c0d276c24
#
_entry.id   30488d09610b3dac672a303c0d276c24
#
_cell.length_a   1.000
_cell.length_b   1.000
_cell.length_c   1.000
_cell.angle_alpha   90.00
_cell.angle_beta   90.00
_cell.angle_gamma   90.00
#
_symmetry.space_group_name_H-M   'P 1'
#
loop_
_entity.id
_entity.type
_entity.pdbx_description
1 polymer ?
#
loop_
_entity_poly.entity_id
_entity_poly.type
_entity_poly.pdbx_seq_one_letter_code
_entity_poly.pdbx_strand_id
1 'polypeptide(L)'
;MFKILQARLQQYVSHELPDVQAGFGKGRGTRDQIANIRWVIEKAREFQRNIYFCFIDYAKVFDCVDHNKLWKILKEMGISDHLTCRLRNLYAGQEATVRTGHGTTDWFQIGKGVCQGCICHPAYLTSIQGTS
;
A
#
# COMPACT_ATOMS: atom_id res chain seq x y z
N MET A 1 -16.04 10.42 7.18
CA MET A 1 -16.28 9.67 5.91
C MET A 1 -15.12 8.78 5.54
N PHE A 2 -13.88 9.25 5.49
CA PHE A 2 -12.69 8.48 5.13
C PHE A 2 -12.49 7.20 5.97
N LYS A 3 -12.60 7.29 7.31
CA LYS A 3 -12.47 6.14 8.22
C LYS A 3 -13.48 5.01 7.98
N ILE A 4 -14.70 5.35 7.56
CA ILE A 4 -15.74 4.35 7.26
C ILE A 4 -15.43 3.63 5.97
N LEU A 5 -14.98 4.33 4.94
CA LEU A 5 -14.51 3.74 3.69
C LEU A 5 -13.29 2.86 3.93
N GLN A 6 -12.36 3.34 4.73
CA GLN A 6 -11.18 2.59 5.14
C GLN A 6 -11.54 1.27 5.84
N ALA A 7 -12.46 1.29 6.81
CA ALA A 7 -12.89 0.10 7.52
C ALA A 7 -13.55 -0.94 6.61
N ARG A 8 -14.35 -0.49 5.64
CA ARG A 8 -14.98 -1.38 4.65
C ARG A 8 -13.98 -1.99 3.67
N LEU A 9 -13.07 -1.18 3.16
CA LEU A 9 -12.02 -1.66 2.25
C LEU A 9 -11.05 -2.61 2.95
N GLN A 10 -10.77 -2.39 4.25
CA GLN A 10 -9.89 -3.26 5.04
C GLN A 10 -10.35 -4.71 5.03
N GLN A 11 -11.64 -4.96 5.03
CA GLN A 11 -12.19 -6.32 5.00
C GLN A 11 -11.82 -7.04 3.69
N TYR A 12 -11.92 -6.36 2.55
CA TYR A 12 -11.57 -6.92 1.24
C TYR A 12 -10.06 -7.09 1.10
N VAL A 13 -9.29 -6.05 1.39
CA VAL A 13 -7.83 -6.05 1.25
C VAL A 13 -7.18 -7.08 2.17
N SER A 14 -7.68 -7.26 3.40
CA SER A 14 -7.12 -8.25 4.34
C SER A 14 -7.29 -9.69 3.86
N HIS A 15 -8.28 -9.96 3.02
CA HIS A 15 -8.53 -11.29 2.47
C HIS A 15 -7.63 -11.60 1.26
N GLU A 16 -7.25 -10.56 0.51
CA GLU A 16 -6.45 -10.66 -0.71
C GLU A 16 -4.94 -10.52 -0.46
N LEU A 17 -4.56 -9.96 0.72
CA LEU A 17 -3.15 -9.80 1.05
C LEU A 17 -2.51 -11.15 1.36
N PRO A 18 -1.40 -11.52 0.68
CA PRO A 18 -0.65 -12.72 1.00
C PRO A 18 -0.16 -12.70 2.46
N ASP A 19 -0.09 -13.87 3.08
CA ASP A 19 0.42 -14.00 4.46
C ASP A 19 1.87 -13.55 4.63
N VAL A 20 2.64 -13.58 3.55
CA VAL A 20 4.03 -13.11 3.50
C VAL A 20 4.18 -11.60 3.47
N GLN A 21 3.08 -10.84 3.25
CA GLN A 21 3.11 -9.38 3.23
C GLN A 21 3.46 -8.83 4.61
N ALA A 22 4.63 -8.20 4.72
CA ALA A 22 5.21 -7.73 5.97
C ALA A 22 4.60 -6.44 6.50
N GLY A 23 4.04 -5.59 5.63
CA GLY A 23 3.52 -4.27 6.00
C GLY A 23 2.00 -4.13 5.81
N PHE A 24 1.45 -3.06 6.39
CA PHE A 24 0.06 -2.60 6.21
C PHE A 24 -1.05 -3.54 6.68
N GLY A 25 -0.72 -4.72 7.21
CA GLY A 25 -1.67 -5.63 7.85
C GLY A 25 -1.91 -5.28 9.32
N LYS A 26 -3.12 -5.57 9.82
CA LYS A 26 -3.44 -5.40 11.24
C LYS A 26 -2.55 -6.34 12.07
N GLY A 27 -1.85 -5.78 13.08
CA GLY A 27 -0.94 -6.54 13.95
C GLY A 27 0.43 -6.86 13.33
N ARG A 28 0.74 -6.34 12.15
CA ARG A 28 2.04 -6.53 11.50
C ARG A 28 2.91 -5.28 11.70
N GLY A 29 3.73 -5.30 12.74
CA GLY A 29 4.67 -4.24 13.05
C GLY A 29 6.10 -4.58 12.66
N THR A 30 6.95 -3.58 12.57
CA THR A 30 8.40 -3.75 12.31
C THR A 30 9.04 -4.69 13.34
N ARG A 31 8.59 -4.64 14.59
CA ARG A 31 9.08 -5.49 15.68
C ARG A 31 8.83 -6.97 15.42
N ASP A 32 7.64 -7.31 14.89
CA ASP A 32 7.27 -8.69 14.57
C ASP A 32 8.09 -9.21 13.39
N GLN A 33 8.35 -8.37 12.41
CA GLN A 33 9.19 -8.72 11.26
C GLN A 33 10.66 -8.95 11.66
N ILE A 34 11.19 -8.15 12.59
CA ILE A 34 12.52 -8.38 13.15
C ILE A 34 12.57 -9.71 13.91
N ALA A 35 11.54 -10.03 14.68
CA ALA A 35 11.45 -11.31 15.39
C ALA A 35 11.41 -12.49 14.42
N ASN A 36 10.64 -12.41 13.33
CA ASN A 36 10.58 -13.42 12.28
C ASN A 36 11.95 -13.64 11.62
N ILE A 37 12.65 -12.57 11.26
CA ILE A 37 14.00 -12.68 10.66
C ILE A 37 14.97 -13.34 11.63
N ARG A 38 14.96 -12.95 12.90
CA ARG A 38 15.77 -13.57 13.94
C ARG A 38 15.50 -15.07 14.07
N TRP A 39 14.23 -15.43 14.13
CA TRP A 39 13.82 -16.83 14.21
C TRP A 39 14.32 -17.64 13.00
N VAL A 40 14.20 -17.10 11.78
CA VAL A 40 14.73 -17.75 10.55
C VAL A 40 16.24 -17.94 10.64
N ILE A 41 16.99 -16.93 11.11
CA ILE A 41 18.44 -17.00 11.29
C ILE A 41 18.82 -18.08 12.32
N GLU A 42 18.12 -18.14 13.44
CA GLU A 42 18.36 -19.13 14.49
C GLU A 42 18.11 -20.55 13.97
N LYS A 43 17.00 -20.75 13.25
CA LYS A 43 16.70 -22.04 12.62
C LYS A 43 17.71 -22.44 11.56
N ALA A 44 18.16 -21.52 10.74
CA ALA A 44 19.18 -21.80 9.74
C ALA A 44 20.52 -22.23 10.38
N ARG A 45 20.89 -21.61 11.51
CA ARG A 45 22.06 -21.99 12.30
C ARG A 45 21.90 -23.39 12.92
N GLU A 46 20.74 -23.68 13.51
CA GLU A 46 20.43 -24.97 14.10
C GLU A 46 20.57 -26.12 13.07
N PHE A 47 20.08 -25.90 11.86
CA PHE A 47 20.14 -26.89 10.77
C PHE A 47 21.37 -26.75 9.88
N GLN A 48 22.33 -25.89 10.23
CA GLN A 48 23.55 -25.62 9.46
C GLN A 48 23.27 -25.32 7.97
N ARG A 49 22.19 -24.55 7.70
CA ARG A 49 21.78 -24.15 6.35
C ARG A 49 22.16 -22.71 6.07
N ASN A 50 22.70 -22.48 4.89
CA ASN A 50 22.93 -21.14 4.40
C ASN A 50 21.59 -20.51 4.01
N ILE A 51 21.36 -19.26 4.42
CA ILE A 51 20.20 -18.45 4.03
C ILE A 51 20.68 -17.16 3.41
N TYR A 52 19.89 -16.66 2.47
CA TYR A 52 20.14 -15.40 1.78
C TYR A 52 18.90 -14.53 1.94
N PHE A 53 19.10 -13.28 2.30
CA PHE A 53 18.03 -12.30 2.39
C PHE A 53 18.16 -11.29 1.26
N CYS A 54 17.05 -10.99 0.61
CA CYS A 54 16.94 -9.89 -0.33
C CYS A 54 15.87 -8.92 0.19
N PHE A 55 16.25 -7.66 0.36
CA PHE A 55 15.34 -6.59 0.77
C PHE A 55 15.04 -5.72 -0.45
N ILE A 56 13.77 -5.64 -0.80
CA ILE A 56 13.31 -4.83 -1.93
C ILE A 56 12.52 -3.66 -1.38
N ASP A 57 13.02 -2.46 -1.60
CA ASP A 57 12.35 -1.22 -1.26
C ASP A 57 11.96 -0.47 -2.55
N TYR A 58 10.68 -0.15 -2.67
CA TYR A 58 10.17 0.57 -3.84
C TYR A 58 10.20 2.07 -3.59
N ALA A 59 11.13 2.76 -4.22
CA ALA A 59 11.18 4.22 -4.15
C ALA A 59 9.89 4.84 -4.73
N LYS A 60 9.33 5.79 -4.01
CA LYS A 60 8.17 6.60 -4.45
C LYS A 60 6.90 5.81 -4.82
N VAL A 61 6.70 4.64 -4.25
CA VAL A 61 5.52 3.81 -4.56
C VAL A 61 4.21 4.57 -4.37
N PHE A 62 4.12 5.39 -3.33
CA PHE A 62 2.92 6.19 -3.05
C PHE A 62 2.68 7.28 -4.09
N ASP A 63 3.74 7.90 -4.58
CA ASP A 63 3.67 9.05 -5.48
C ASP A 63 3.41 8.64 -6.93
N CYS A 64 3.75 7.40 -7.29
CA CYS A 64 3.70 6.90 -8.67
C CYS A 64 2.42 6.13 -9.00
N VAL A 65 1.50 5.95 -8.06
CA VAL A 65 0.26 5.18 -8.28
C VAL A 65 -0.59 5.85 -9.35
N ASP A 66 -0.82 5.15 -10.46
CA ASP A 66 -1.77 5.56 -11.48
C ASP A 66 -3.19 5.26 -11.01
N HIS A 67 -4.03 6.28 -10.93
CA HIS A 67 -5.39 6.15 -10.44
C HIS A 67 -6.24 5.21 -11.31
N ASN A 68 -6.07 5.21 -12.64
CA ASN A 68 -6.86 4.35 -13.51
C ASN A 68 -6.51 2.87 -13.30
N LYS A 69 -5.22 2.57 -13.14
CA LYS A 69 -4.76 1.22 -12.80
C LYS A 69 -5.28 0.80 -11.43
N LEU A 70 -5.24 1.71 -10.44
CA LEU A 70 -5.77 1.45 -9.11
C LEU A 70 -7.26 1.06 -9.14
N TRP A 71 -8.09 1.79 -9.89
CA TRP A 71 -9.53 1.48 -10.00
C TRP A 71 -9.78 0.12 -10.64
N LYS A 72 -8.98 -0.26 -11.63
CA LYS A 72 -9.06 -1.57 -12.28
C LYS A 72 -8.74 -2.69 -11.28
N ILE A 73 -7.65 -2.56 -10.54
CA ILE A 73 -7.24 -3.52 -9.52
C ILE A 73 -8.30 -3.70 -8.44
N LEU A 74 -8.85 -2.59 -7.91
CA LEU A 74 -9.90 -2.66 -6.89
C LEU A 74 -11.15 -3.40 -7.40
N LYS A 75 -11.46 -3.25 -8.68
CA LYS A 75 -12.56 -3.97 -9.32
C LYS A 75 -12.24 -5.46 -9.48
N GLU A 76 -11.03 -5.82 -9.88
CA GLU A 76 -10.56 -7.21 -9.98
C GLU A 76 -10.56 -7.91 -8.62
N MET A 77 -10.29 -7.18 -7.53
CA MET A 77 -10.39 -7.67 -6.15
C MET A 77 -11.85 -7.83 -5.65
N GLY A 78 -12.85 -7.62 -6.50
CA GLY A 78 -14.27 -7.76 -6.14
C GLY A 78 -14.82 -6.62 -5.29
N ILE A 79 -14.12 -5.49 -5.20
CA ILE A 79 -14.63 -4.31 -4.49
C ILE A 79 -15.78 -3.70 -5.27
N SER A 80 -16.91 -3.44 -4.60
CA SER A 80 -18.13 -2.96 -5.24
C SER A 80 -17.90 -1.63 -5.99
N ASP A 81 -18.56 -1.50 -7.14
CA ASP A 81 -18.49 -0.28 -7.96
C ASP A 81 -18.88 0.98 -7.18
N HIS A 82 -19.80 0.86 -6.22
CA HIS A 82 -20.20 1.97 -5.35
C HIS A 82 -19.05 2.48 -4.48
N LEU A 83 -18.26 1.57 -3.88
CA LEU A 83 -17.08 1.95 -3.07
C LEU A 83 -15.98 2.51 -3.96
N THR A 84 -15.73 1.91 -5.10
CA THR A 84 -14.74 2.39 -6.07
C THR A 84 -15.11 3.79 -6.59
N CYS A 85 -16.38 4.04 -6.89
CA CYS A 85 -16.87 5.36 -7.31
C CYS A 85 -16.66 6.42 -6.21
N ARG A 86 -16.95 6.08 -4.95
CA ARG A 86 -16.72 6.97 -3.81
C ARG A 86 -15.25 7.33 -3.63
N LEU A 87 -14.35 6.33 -3.79
CA LEU A 87 -12.90 6.56 -3.76
C LEU A 87 -12.46 7.45 -4.92
N ARG A 88 -12.92 7.16 -6.13
CA ARG A 88 -12.63 7.97 -7.31
C ARG A 88 -13.02 9.44 -7.10
N ASN A 89 -14.18 9.68 -6.53
CA ASN A 89 -14.65 11.05 -6.22
C ASN A 89 -13.80 11.74 -5.15
N LEU A 90 -13.21 10.98 -4.21
CA LEU A 90 -12.29 11.55 -3.23
C LEU A 90 -10.94 11.98 -3.85
N TYR A 91 -10.49 11.28 -4.88
CA TYR A 91 -9.26 11.60 -5.59
C TYR A 91 -9.48 12.55 -6.77
N ALA A 92 -10.71 12.67 -7.27
CA ALA A 92 -11.04 13.56 -8.36
C ALA A 92 -10.96 15.03 -7.90
N GLY A 93 -10.24 15.84 -8.65
CA GLY A 93 -10.12 17.26 -8.38
C GLY A 93 -9.31 17.61 -7.12
N GLN A 94 -8.49 16.71 -6.63
CA GLN A 94 -7.57 17.05 -5.54
C GLN A 94 -6.51 18.03 -6.05
N GLU A 95 -6.36 19.11 -5.31
CA GLU A 95 -5.37 20.14 -5.56
C GLU A 95 -4.40 20.23 -4.38
N ALA A 96 -3.18 20.60 -4.66
CA ALA A 96 -2.16 20.82 -3.64
C ALA A 96 -1.40 22.11 -3.89
N THR A 97 -0.83 22.61 -2.81
CA THR A 97 0.17 23.67 -2.86
C THR A 97 1.40 23.22 -2.05
N VAL A 98 2.57 23.71 -2.41
CA VAL A 98 3.80 23.45 -1.67
C VAL A 98 4.26 24.71 -0.98
N ARG A 99 4.49 24.62 0.32
CA ARG A 99 5.07 25.71 1.09
C ARG A 99 6.60 25.63 1.00
N THR A 100 7.21 26.66 0.44
CA THR A 100 8.66 26.79 0.34
C THR A 100 9.16 27.88 1.28
N GLY A 101 10.47 28.00 1.44
CA GLY A 101 11.06 29.11 2.20
C GLY A 101 10.81 30.51 1.60
N HIS A 102 10.37 30.57 0.35
CA HIS A 102 10.07 31.80 -0.40
C HIS A 102 8.58 32.09 -0.56
N GLY A 103 7.70 31.25 -0.01
CA GLY A 103 6.23 31.39 -0.13
C GLY A 103 5.53 30.09 -0.46
N THR A 104 4.31 30.20 -0.91
CA THR A 104 3.46 29.06 -1.32
C THR A 104 3.32 29.06 -2.84
N THR A 105 3.40 27.90 -3.46
CA THR A 105 3.17 27.76 -4.91
C THR A 105 1.71 28.01 -5.25
N ASP A 106 1.43 28.23 -6.54
CA ASP A 106 0.05 28.16 -7.03
C ASP A 106 -0.55 26.76 -6.84
N TRP A 107 -1.87 26.69 -6.82
CA TRP A 107 -2.58 25.42 -6.72
C TRP A 107 -2.39 24.59 -7.99
N PHE A 108 -2.05 23.32 -7.84
CA PHE A 108 -1.93 22.39 -8.94
C PHE A 108 -2.72 21.12 -8.67
N GLN A 109 -3.25 20.51 -9.73
CA GLN A 109 -4.03 19.27 -9.61
C GLN A 109 -3.13 18.06 -9.40
N ILE A 110 -3.56 17.18 -8.50
CA ILE A 110 -2.89 15.90 -8.24
C ILE A 110 -3.49 14.84 -9.18
N GLY A 111 -2.73 14.43 -10.17
CA GLY A 111 -3.14 13.40 -11.15
C GLY A 111 -2.64 11.99 -10.84
N LYS A 112 -1.74 11.82 -9.87
CA LYS A 112 -1.11 10.55 -9.50
C LYS A 112 -0.87 10.49 -8.01
N GLY A 113 -0.62 9.28 -7.52
CA GLY A 113 -0.26 9.05 -6.14
C GLY A 113 -1.44 8.79 -5.22
N VAL A 114 -1.14 8.20 -4.08
CA VAL A 114 -2.08 7.94 -2.99
C VAL A 114 -1.49 8.39 -1.68
N CYS A 115 -2.33 8.81 -0.74
CA CYS A 115 -1.87 9.20 0.59
C CYS A 115 -1.20 8.02 1.29
N GLN A 116 -0.07 8.26 1.91
CA GLN A 116 0.61 7.28 2.75
C GLN A 116 -0.32 6.84 3.89
N GLY A 117 -0.42 5.52 4.10
CA GLY A 117 -1.39 4.94 5.04
C GLY A 117 -2.82 4.78 4.48
N CYS A 118 -3.06 5.12 3.20
CA CYS A 118 -4.31 4.78 2.54
C CYS A 118 -4.39 3.26 2.32
N ILE A 119 -5.56 2.69 2.56
CA ILE A 119 -5.80 1.25 2.39
C ILE A 119 -5.69 0.78 0.93
N CYS A 120 -5.78 1.67 -0.04
CA CYS A 120 -5.59 1.34 -1.45
C CYS A 120 -4.15 0.94 -1.79
N HIS A 121 -3.20 1.32 -0.94
CA HIS A 121 -1.78 1.04 -1.16
C HIS A 121 -1.42 -0.45 -1.12
N PRO A 122 -1.82 -1.24 -0.09
CA PRO A 122 -1.55 -2.67 -0.07
C PRO A 122 -2.14 -3.40 -1.27
N ALA A 123 -3.35 -3.05 -1.70
CA ALA A 123 -4.00 -3.62 -2.87
C ALA A 123 -3.17 -3.40 -4.15
N TYR A 124 -2.63 -2.19 -4.34
CA TYR A 124 -1.78 -1.87 -5.48
C TYR A 124 -0.46 -2.64 -5.45
N LEU A 125 0.19 -2.74 -4.28
CA LEU A 125 1.43 -3.51 -4.12
C LEU A 125 1.23 -5.00 -4.44
N THR A 126 0.15 -5.61 -3.99
CA THR A 126 -0.16 -7.02 -4.26
C THR A 126 -0.25 -7.29 -5.76
N SER A 127 -0.85 -6.37 -6.52
CA SER A 127 -0.97 -6.52 -7.97
C SER A 127 0.36 -6.39 -8.72
N ILE A 128 1.27 -5.55 -8.24
CA ILE A 128 2.61 -5.41 -8.83
C ILE A 128 3.44 -6.68 -8.60
N GLN A 129 3.30 -7.31 -7.44
CA GLN A 129 3.99 -8.55 -7.10
C GLN A 129 3.45 -9.78 -7.86
N GLY A 130 2.16 -9.78 -8.21
CA GLY A 130 1.52 -10.88 -8.95
C GLY A 130 1.77 -10.89 -10.46
N THR A 131 2.41 -9.87 -11.01
CA THR A 131 2.75 -9.75 -12.45
C THR A 131 4.21 -10.12 -12.76
N SER A 132 4.92 -10.72 -11.83
CA SER A 132 6.32 -11.19 -12.01
C SER A 132 6.37 -12.65 -12.36
#